data_ad0fa0a8879a606246cf7e0f056312f5
#
_entry.id   ad0fa0a8879a606246cf7e0f056312f5
#
_cell.length_a   1.000
_cell.length_b   1.000
_cell.length_c   1.000
_cell.angle_alpha   90.00
_cell.angle_beta   90.00
_cell.angle_gamma   90.00
#
_symmetry.space_group_name_H-M   'P 1'
#
loop_
_entity.id
_entity.type
_entity.pdbx_description
1 polymer ?
#
loop_
_entity_poly.entity_id
_entity_poly.type
_entity_poly.pdbx_seq_one_letter_code
_entity_poly.pdbx_strand_id
1 'polypeptide(L)'
;GERDSVIRVNMTDTLFRMQLPFVPSRVLPNTDGRGYGVFVPDEPALHWLAAHWWEIEDDTARQSLLMGLYENYLAKHISADDWVNSLITGLPAEKNALVASTASGYLANVMREIAPANRAEVEARIYTMTQNHPLPSCRIQLMRLFMQNAISEPMVKKLYILWQQQSDKHLNRQDYTTLAYELAIRMPLESEQILRTQRARIDDPDRLRQFDFISRAAVSDTARLDTLFNSLLAAENRRIEPWTTAVIRYLNHPLREDQSVKYIRPGLEVLEEVQCTGDIFFPKNWAAALLGNHLSSSAYEEVV
;
A
#
# COMPACT_ATOMS: atom_id res chain seq x y z
N GLY A 1 26.25 -22.66 20.33
CA GLY A 1 25.10 -21.85 19.96
C GLY A 1 25.51 -20.38 19.81
N GLU A 2 24.95 -19.66 18.87
CA GLU A 2 25.14 -18.21 18.79
C GLU A 2 24.62 -17.57 20.07
N ARG A 3 25.33 -16.56 20.58
CA ARG A 3 24.91 -15.79 21.75
C ARG A 3 24.64 -14.37 21.29
N ASP A 4 23.46 -13.89 21.54
CA ASP A 4 23.10 -12.48 21.31
C ASP A 4 23.62 -11.62 22.47
N SER A 5 24.21 -10.50 22.13
CA SER A 5 24.69 -9.50 23.10
C SER A 5 24.17 -8.13 22.71
N VAL A 6 23.48 -7.45 23.62
CA VAL A 6 23.01 -6.09 23.41
C VAL A 6 23.99 -5.09 24.00
N ILE A 7 24.45 -4.17 23.17
CA ILE A 7 25.37 -3.12 23.54
C ILE A 7 24.69 -1.77 23.36
N ARG A 8 24.60 -1.00 24.43
CA ARG A 8 24.08 0.37 24.35
C ARG A 8 25.21 1.34 24.04
N VAL A 9 25.03 2.09 22.98
CA VAL A 9 25.98 3.11 22.53
C VAL A 9 25.34 4.49 22.66
N ASN A 10 26.01 5.40 23.36
CA ASN A 10 25.62 6.81 23.38
C ASN A 10 26.49 7.56 22.36
N MET A 11 25.91 7.92 21.23
CA MET A 11 26.60 8.68 20.18
C MET A 11 26.67 10.14 20.57
N THR A 12 27.84 10.57 21.00
CA THR A 12 28.13 11.99 21.32
C THR A 12 28.96 12.67 20.24
N ASP A 13 29.42 11.92 19.25
CA ASP A 13 30.25 12.38 18.16
C ASP A 13 29.90 11.66 16.85
N THR A 14 30.47 12.10 15.73
CA THR A 14 30.28 11.51 14.38
C THR A 14 30.84 10.11 14.24
N LEU A 15 31.75 9.71 15.12
CA LEU A 15 32.39 8.39 15.10
C LEU A 15 32.45 7.81 16.52
N PHE A 16 31.92 6.58 16.65
CA PHE A 16 32.06 5.78 17.84
C PHE A 16 32.89 4.54 17.52
N ARG A 17 33.92 4.25 18.30
CA ARG A 17 34.77 3.05 18.20
C ARG A 17 34.70 2.26 19.49
N MET A 18 34.50 0.96 19.38
CA MET A 18 34.45 0.06 20.51
C MET A 18 35.26 -1.20 20.20
N GLN A 19 36.05 -1.65 21.17
CA GLN A 19 36.72 -2.95 21.08
C GLN A 19 35.85 -4.01 21.78
N LEU A 20 35.52 -5.05 21.05
CA LEU A 20 34.79 -6.19 21.59
C LEU A 20 35.78 -7.33 21.95
N PRO A 21 35.48 -8.12 23.00
CA PRO A 21 36.28 -9.29 23.37
C PRO A 21 36.04 -10.50 22.44
N PHE A 22 35.22 -10.36 21.43
CA PHE A 22 34.87 -11.37 20.43
C PHE A 22 34.64 -10.71 19.08
N VAL A 23 34.66 -11.50 18.02
CA VAL A 23 34.28 -11.03 16.67
C VAL A 23 32.79 -11.37 16.47
N PRO A 24 31.91 -10.39 16.35
CA PRO A 24 30.51 -10.66 16.08
C PRO A 24 30.32 -11.21 14.66
N SER A 25 29.42 -12.16 14.49
CA SER A 25 29.04 -12.65 13.16
C SER A 25 28.24 -11.59 12.37
N ARG A 26 27.53 -10.72 13.09
CA ARG A 26 26.77 -9.57 12.53
C ARG A 26 26.46 -8.53 13.61
N VAL A 27 26.25 -7.31 13.17
CA VAL A 27 25.83 -6.20 14.05
C VAL A 27 24.55 -5.62 13.51
N LEU A 28 23.49 -5.63 14.35
CA LEU A 28 22.17 -5.07 13.99
C LEU A 28 21.94 -3.82 14.84
N PRO A 29 21.93 -2.63 14.22
CA PRO A 29 21.76 -1.37 14.94
C PRO A 29 20.29 -1.11 15.32
N ASN A 30 20.09 -0.28 16.34
CA ASN A 30 18.78 0.25 16.76
C ASN A 30 17.72 -0.82 17.08
N THR A 31 18.12 -1.93 17.72
CA THR A 31 17.20 -3.01 18.06
C THR A 31 16.13 -2.63 19.09
N ASP A 32 16.34 -1.58 19.89
CA ASP A 32 15.35 -1.05 20.84
C ASP A 32 14.45 0.06 20.28
N GLY A 33 14.65 0.44 19.02
CA GLY A 33 13.84 1.43 18.30
C GLY A 33 13.96 2.88 18.81
N ARG A 34 14.97 3.19 19.65
CA ARG A 34 15.11 4.52 20.27
C ARG A 34 15.92 5.51 19.45
N GLY A 35 16.74 5.02 18.53
CA GLY A 35 17.50 5.86 17.62
C GLY A 35 16.58 6.46 16.54
N TYR A 36 16.80 7.74 16.25
CA TYR A 36 16.12 8.41 15.15
C TYR A 36 17.09 8.58 13.97
N GLY A 37 16.76 8.01 12.82
CA GLY A 37 17.56 8.07 11.61
C GLY A 37 17.54 6.76 10.82
N VAL A 38 18.20 6.78 9.67
CA VAL A 38 18.41 5.57 8.85
C VAL A 38 19.66 4.85 9.37
N PHE A 39 19.50 3.60 9.78
CA PHE A 39 20.58 2.75 10.24
C PHE A 39 20.93 1.75 9.14
N VAL A 40 22.16 1.82 8.64
CA VAL A 40 22.65 0.95 7.57
C VAL A 40 23.62 -0.06 8.15
N PRO A 41 23.23 -1.34 8.32
CA PRO A 41 24.13 -2.42 8.66
C PRO A 41 25.18 -2.63 7.56
N ASP A 42 26.23 -3.39 7.84
CA ASP A 42 27.07 -3.89 6.75
C ASP A 42 26.27 -4.80 5.80
N GLU A 43 26.74 -4.93 4.58
CA GLU A 43 26.02 -5.66 3.52
C GLU A 43 25.68 -7.11 3.91
N PRO A 44 26.59 -7.91 4.52
CA PRO A 44 26.25 -9.26 4.98
C PRO A 44 25.15 -9.28 6.07
N ALA A 45 25.19 -8.34 7.01
CA ALA A 45 24.17 -8.25 8.06
C ALA A 45 22.81 -7.80 7.51
N LEU A 46 22.81 -6.88 6.55
CA LEU A 46 21.59 -6.41 5.88
C LEU A 46 20.91 -7.54 5.09
N HIS A 47 21.65 -8.29 4.30
CA HIS A 47 21.13 -9.44 3.56
C HIS A 47 20.61 -10.55 4.49
N TRP A 48 21.37 -10.83 5.55
CA TRP A 48 20.91 -11.79 6.55
C TRP A 48 19.60 -11.33 7.21
N LEU A 49 19.53 -10.06 7.61
CA LEU A 49 18.34 -9.51 8.24
C LEU A 49 17.12 -9.58 7.30
N ALA A 50 17.28 -9.25 6.02
CA ALA A 50 16.21 -9.36 5.02
C ALA A 50 15.70 -10.80 4.87
N ALA A 51 16.56 -11.79 5.07
CA ALA A 51 16.22 -13.21 4.96
C ALA A 51 15.72 -13.86 6.26
N HIS A 52 15.84 -13.19 7.44
CA HIS A 52 15.59 -13.82 8.75
C HIS A 52 14.90 -12.89 9.78
N TRP A 53 14.42 -11.71 9.40
CA TRP A 53 13.84 -10.73 10.35
C TRP A 53 12.74 -11.34 11.24
N TRP A 54 11.96 -12.29 10.73
CA TRP A 54 10.86 -12.97 11.44
C TRP A 54 11.34 -13.99 12.47
N GLU A 55 12.61 -14.34 12.49
CA GLU A 55 13.23 -15.27 13.45
C GLU A 55 13.70 -14.56 14.73
N ILE A 56 13.71 -13.24 14.74
CA ILE A 56 14.10 -12.43 15.89
C ILE A 56 13.03 -12.57 16.96
N GLU A 57 13.42 -13.10 18.13
CA GLU A 57 12.48 -13.46 19.21
C GLU A 57 11.81 -12.24 19.86
N ASP A 58 12.58 -11.16 20.13
CA ASP A 58 12.05 -9.94 20.76
C ASP A 58 11.21 -9.14 19.75
N ASP A 59 9.92 -8.95 20.07
CA ASP A 59 8.94 -8.27 19.20
C ASP A 59 9.34 -6.82 18.91
N THR A 60 9.95 -6.12 19.90
CA THR A 60 10.39 -4.72 19.74
C THR A 60 11.58 -4.64 18.78
N ALA A 61 12.55 -5.51 18.98
CA ALA A 61 13.71 -5.61 18.08
C ALA A 61 13.26 -5.99 16.66
N ARG A 62 12.38 -6.97 16.52
CA ARG A 62 11.84 -7.40 15.23
C ARG A 62 11.10 -6.28 14.51
N GLN A 63 10.25 -5.52 15.23
CA GLN A 63 9.55 -4.36 14.68
C GLN A 63 10.53 -3.28 14.25
N SER A 64 11.51 -2.93 15.09
CA SER A 64 12.48 -1.88 14.80
C SER A 64 13.37 -2.24 13.60
N LEU A 65 13.84 -3.49 13.55
CA LEU A 65 14.68 -3.97 12.46
C LEU A 65 13.90 -4.10 11.14
N LEU A 66 12.62 -4.49 11.19
CA LEU A 66 11.74 -4.46 10.02
C LEU A 66 11.56 -3.04 9.47
N MET A 67 11.41 -2.05 10.35
CA MET A 67 11.37 -0.63 9.94
C MET A 67 12.71 -0.20 9.33
N GLY A 68 13.84 -0.61 9.94
CA GLY A 68 15.16 -0.36 9.40
C GLY A 68 15.37 -0.98 8.01
N LEU A 69 14.86 -2.19 7.77
CA LEU A 69 14.86 -2.80 6.43
C LEU A 69 14.08 -1.97 5.42
N TYR A 70 12.90 -1.46 5.79
CA TYR A 70 12.10 -0.59 4.92
C TYR A 70 12.84 0.70 4.55
N GLU A 71 13.51 1.34 5.54
CA GLU A 71 14.34 2.54 5.27
C GLU A 71 15.50 2.21 4.32
N ASN A 72 16.15 1.03 4.48
CA ASN A 72 17.21 0.58 3.58
C ASN A 72 16.67 0.25 2.17
N TYR A 73 15.44 -0.27 2.04
CA TYR A 73 14.77 -0.41 0.75
C TYR A 73 14.52 0.96 0.09
N LEU A 74 13.99 1.94 0.83
CA LEU A 74 13.79 3.30 0.32
C LEU A 74 15.10 3.98 -0.11
N ALA A 75 16.19 3.71 0.63
CA ALA A 75 17.54 4.17 0.30
C ALA A 75 18.20 3.38 -0.85
N LYS A 76 17.51 2.38 -1.43
CA LYS A 76 18.00 1.52 -2.53
C LYS A 76 19.18 0.61 -2.16
N HIS A 77 19.38 0.33 -0.88
CA HIS A 77 20.32 -0.71 -0.40
C HIS A 77 19.74 -2.12 -0.55
N ILE A 78 18.43 -2.26 -0.66
CA ILE A 78 17.70 -3.52 -0.93
C ILE A 78 16.87 -3.30 -2.20
N SER A 79 16.89 -4.26 -3.13
CA SER A 79 16.05 -4.22 -4.33
C SER A 79 14.57 -4.43 -3.99
N ALA A 80 13.66 -4.00 -4.89
CA ALA A 80 12.22 -4.23 -4.71
C ALA A 80 11.89 -5.73 -4.69
N ASP A 81 12.53 -6.54 -5.54
CA ASP A 81 12.31 -7.98 -5.58
C ASP A 81 12.79 -8.67 -4.28
N ASP A 82 13.98 -8.29 -3.76
CA ASP A 82 14.48 -8.83 -2.49
C ASP A 82 13.59 -8.42 -1.31
N TRP A 83 13.12 -7.17 -1.31
CA TRP A 83 12.21 -6.68 -0.30
C TRP A 83 10.85 -7.41 -0.31
N VAL A 84 10.26 -7.59 -1.49
CA VAL A 84 9.04 -8.40 -1.65
C VAL A 84 9.27 -9.83 -1.15
N ASN A 85 10.37 -10.48 -1.57
CA ASN A 85 10.70 -11.84 -1.15
C ASN A 85 10.87 -11.95 0.37
N SER A 86 11.51 -10.97 1.01
CA SER A 86 11.64 -10.85 2.46
C SER A 86 10.27 -10.84 3.14
N LEU A 87 9.38 -9.95 2.68
CA LEU A 87 8.05 -9.78 3.27
C LEU A 87 7.15 -11.02 3.08
N ILE A 88 7.07 -11.55 1.85
CA ILE A 88 6.20 -12.72 1.58
C ILE A 88 6.72 -14.02 2.17
N THR A 89 8.00 -14.07 2.56
CA THR A 89 8.58 -15.22 3.27
C THR A 89 8.39 -15.09 4.79
N GLY A 90 8.59 -13.90 5.35
CA GLY A 90 8.50 -13.68 6.79
C GLY A 90 7.07 -13.56 7.32
N LEU A 91 6.17 -12.92 6.57
CA LEU A 91 4.78 -12.70 6.99
C LEU A 91 4.07 -13.98 7.47
N PRO A 92 4.12 -15.14 6.77
CA PRO A 92 3.44 -16.35 7.22
C PRO A 92 3.89 -16.84 8.60
N ALA A 93 5.11 -16.54 9.01
CA ALA A 93 5.69 -16.94 10.28
C ALA A 93 5.42 -15.92 11.41
N GLU A 94 5.02 -14.69 11.09
CA GLU A 94 4.83 -13.62 12.07
C GLU A 94 3.61 -13.86 12.96
N LYS A 95 3.81 -13.76 14.27
CA LYS A 95 2.80 -14.03 15.31
C LYS A 95 2.35 -12.77 16.04
N ASN A 96 3.11 -11.69 15.96
CA ASN A 96 2.72 -10.42 16.55
C ASN A 96 1.86 -9.61 15.56
N ALA A 97 0.65 -9.25 15.97
CA ALA A 97 -0.32 -8.56 15.10
C ALA A 97 0.15 -7.17 14.62
N LEU A 98 0.93 -6.45 15.43
CA LEU A 98 1.45 -5.13 15.07
C LEU A 98 2.56 -5.26 14.02
N VAL A 99 3.51 -6.18 14.22
CA VAL A 99 4.59 -6.46 13.27
C VAL A 99 4.00 -6.95 11.95
N ALA A 100 3.04 -7.90 11.99
CA ALA A 100 2.35 -8.39 10.80
C ALA A 100 1.59 -7.26 10.06
N SER A 101 0.98 -6.34 10.79
CA SER A 101 0.31 -5.17 10.22
C SER A 101 1.29 -4.25 9.51
N THR A 102 2.44 -3.97 10.14
CA THR A 102 3.51 -3.15 9.55
C THR A 102 4.06 -3.80 8.28
N ALA A 103 4.40 -5.09 8.34
CA ALA A 103 4.91 -5.84 7.19
C ALA A 103 3.90 -5.88 6.02
N SER A 104 2.61 -6.06 6.33
CA SER A 104 1.54 -6.02 5.32
C SER A 104 1.41 -4.63 4.67
N GLY A 105 1.58 -3.55 5.46
CA GLY A 105 1.61 -2.18 4.94
C GLY A 105 2.79 -1.94 4.00
N TYR A 106 3.97 -2.42 4.37
CA TYR A 106 5.17 -2.33 3.51
C TYR A 106 5.01 -3.16 2.23
N LEU A 107 4.40 -4.35 2.33
CA LEU A 107 4.09 -5.17 1.15
C LEU A 107 3.15 -4.41 0.18
N ALA A 108 2.13 -3.73 0.70
CA ALA A 108 1.24 -2.91 -0.14
C ALA A 108 1.99 -1.81 -0.91
N ASN A 109 2.97 -1.17 -0.26
CA ASN A 109 3.74 -0.10 -0.88
C ASN A 109 4.63 -0.59 -2.03
N VAL A 110 5.28 -1.75 -1.87
CA VAL A 110 6.20 -2.29 -2.86
C VAL A 110 5.51 -3.03 -4.02
N MET A 111 4.23 -3.37 -3.87
CA MET A 111 3.50 -4.16 -4.88
C MET A 111 3.60 -3.58 -6.30
N ARG A 112 3.70 -2.28 -6.46
CA ARG A 112 3.76 -1.63 -7.78
C ARG A 112 5.13 -1.71 -8.47
N GLU A 113 6.18 -1.94 -7.69
CA GLU A 113 7.55 -2.05 -8.17
C GLU A 113 7.92 -3.50 -8.57
N ILE A 114 7.03 -4.46 -8.36
CA ILE A 114 7.26 -5.87 -8.72
C ILE A 114 7.32 -6.02 -10.23
N ALA A 115 8.37 -6.66 -10.70
CA ALA A 115 8.53 -6.99 -12.12
C ALA A 115 7.31 -7.77 -12.65
N PRO A 116 6.80 -7.45 -13.85
CA PRO A 116 5.61 -8.13 -14.41
C PRO A 116 5.73 -9.66 -14.45
N ALA A 117 6.94 -10.19 -14.68
CA ALA A 117 7.20 -11.63 -14.71
C ALA A 117 6.95 -12.31 -13.34
N ASN A 118 7.22 -11.62 -12.23
CA ASN A 118 7.09 -12.15 -10.86
C ASN A 118 5.70 -11.88 -10.26
N ARG A 119 4.93 -11.01 -10.88
CA ARG A 119 3.67 -10.47 -10.33
C ARG A 119 2.66 -11.55 -10.00
N ALA A 120 2.39 -12.47 -10.91
CA ALA A 120 1.39 -13.51 -10.73
C ALA A 120 1.75 -14.48 -9.58
N GLU A 121 3.03 -14.80 -9.42
CA GLU A 121 3.51 -15.65 -8.32
C GLU A 121 3.35 -14.95 -6.97
N VAL A 122 3.78 -13.70 -6.86
CA VAL A 122 3.64 -12.90 -5.63
C VAL A 122 2.17 -12.79 -5.24
N GLU A 123 1.28 -12.47 -6.17
CA GLU A 123 -0.16 -12.39 -5.92
C GLU A 123 -0.75 -13.72 -5.47
N ALA A 124 -0.31 -14.85 -6.04
CA ALA A 124 -0.75 -16.18 -5.62
C ALA A 124 -0.30 -16.50 -4.18
N ARG A 125 0.94 -16.12 -3.81
CA ARG A 125 1.45 -16.27 -2.43
C ARG A 125 0.66 -15.41 -1.45
N ILE A 126 0.37 -14.15 -1.78
CA ILE A 126 -0.47 -13.27 -0.96
C ILE A 126 -1.87 -13.88 -0.79
N TYR A 127 -2.49 -14.36 -1.86
CA TYR A 127 -3.78 -15.03 -1.79
C TYR A 127 -3.76 -16.24 -0.84
N THR A 128 -2.71 -17.06 -0.90
CA THR A 128 -2.53 -18.19 0.01
C THR A 128 -2.45 -17.74 1.46
N MET A 129 -1.74 -16.65 1.75
CA MET A 129 -1.68 -16.06 3.09
C MET A 129 -3.03 -15.56 3.59
N THR A 130 -3.89 -15.01 2.72
CA THR A 130 -5.25 -14.60 3.12
C THR A 130 -6.08 -15.75 3.66
N GLN A 131 -5.80 -16.99 3.24
CA GLN A 131 -6.52 -18.18 3.67
C GLN A 131 -5.91 -18.83 4.91
N ASN A 132 -4.58 -18.82 5.02
CA ASN A 132 -3.85 -19.69 5.93
C ASN A 132 -3.06 -18.96 7.04
N HIS A 133 -2.98 -17.63 7.03
CA HIS A 133 -2.22 -16.91 8.06
C HIS A 133 -2.82 -17.19 9.45
N PRO A 134 -1.97 -17.47 10.48
CA PRO A 134 -2.46 -17.84 11.82
C PRO A 134 -3.28 -16.72 12.48
N LEU A 135 -2.96 -15.44 12.22
CA LEU A 135 -3.67 -14.30 12.79
C LEU A 135 -4.89 -13.92 11.92
N PRO A 136 -6.13 -13.99 12.44
CA PRO A 136 -7.33 -13.60 11.68
C PRO A 136 -7.32 -12.14 11.20
N SER A 137 -6.81 -11.21 12.02
CA SER A 137 -6.66 -9.80 11.65
C SER A 137 -5.74 -9.61 10.45
N CYS A 138 -4.64 -10.36 10.39
CA CYS A 138 -3.70 -10.34 9.28
C CYS A 138 -4.34 -10.90 8.00
N ARG A 139 -5.14 -11.97 8.08
CA ARG A 139 -5.88 -12.50 6.92
C ARG A 139 -6.79 -11.44 6.29
N ILE A 140 -7.53 -10.69 7.11
CA ILE A 140 -8.41 -9.62 6.62
C ILE A 140 -7.60 -8.50 5.97
N GLN A 141 -6.51 -8.10 6.59
CA GLN A 141 -5.63 -7.04 6.07
C GLN A 141 -4.98 -7.45 4.75
N LEU A 142 -4.45 -8.67 4.68
CA LEU A 142 -3.89 -9.24 3.45
C LEU A 142 -4.94 -9.39 2.35
N MET A 143 -6.19 -9.76 2.69
CA MET A 143 -7.27 -9.82 1.72
C MET A 143 -7.59 -8.43 1.15
N ARG A 144 -7.64 -7.39 1.97
CA ARG A 144 -7.84 -6.00 1.51
C ARG A 144 -6.68 -5.54 0.63
N LEU A 145 -5.43 -5.84 1.03
CA LEU A 145 -4.25 -5.59 0.20
C LEU A 145 -4.36 -6.30 -1.15
N PHE A 146 -4.72 -7.59 -1.13
CA PHE A 146 -4.89 -8.40 -2.34
C PHE A 146 -5.98 -7.83 -3.25
N MET A 147 -7.13 -7.47 -2.70
CA MET A 147 -8.23 -6.83 -3.44
C MET A 147 -7.81 -5.54 -4.13
N GLN A 148 -6.96 -4.73 -3.49
CA GLN A 148 -6.51 -3.44 -4.01
C GLN A 148 -5.37 -3.54 -5.02
N ASN A 149 -4.54 -4.61 -4.95
CA ASN A 149 -3.28 -4.66 -5.69
C ASN A 149 -3.19 -5.79 -6.73
N ALA A 150 -4.03 -6.85 -6.65
CA ALA A 150 -3.93 -7.96 -7.60
C ALA A 150 -4.40 -7.54 -9.01
N ILE A 151 -3.55 -7.76 -10.01
CA ILE A 151 -3.80 -7.40 -11.42
C ILE A 151 -3.61 -8.56 -12.39
N SER A 152 -2.98 -9.66 -11.96
CA SER A 152 -2.84 -10.83 -12.83
C SER A 152 -4.19 -11.47 -13.14
N GLU A 153 -4.39 -11.88 -14.38
CA GLU A 153 -5.66 -12.41 -14.87
C GLU A 153 -6.24 -13.54 -13.99
N PRO A 154 -5.45 -14.53 -13.52
CA PRO A 154 -5.98 -15.58 -12.65
C PRO A 154 -6.49 -15.04 -11.31
N MET A 155 -5.82 -14.02 -10.75
CA MET A 155 -6.20 -13.45 -9.46
C MET A 155 -7.38 -12.49 -9.58
N VAL A 156 -7.46 -11.71 -10.66
CA VAL A 156 -8.65 -10.90 -10.98
C VAL A 156 -9.88 -11.77 -11.16
N LYS A 157 -9.77 -12.93 -11.82
CA LYS A 157 -10.87 -13.91 -11.92
C LYS A 157 -11.32 -14.43 -10.53
N LYS A 158 -10.37 -14.71 -9.64
CA LYS A 158 -10.70 -15.12 -8.25
C LYS A 158 -11.43 -14.01 -7.49
N LEU A 159 -10.96 -12.76 -7.63
CA LEU A 159 -11.62 -11.60 -7.02
C LEU A 159 -13.02 -11.37 -7.58
N TYR A 160 -13.22 -11.57 -8.87
CA TYR A 160 -14.53 -11.45 -9.50
C TYR A 160 -15.52 -12.51 -8.96
N ILE A 161 -15.09 -13.77 -8.82
CA ILE A 161 -15.89 -14.83 -8.23
C ILE A 161 -16.22 -14.50 -6.76
N LEU A 162 -15.24 -14.06 -5.98
CA LEU A 162 -15.41 -13.63 -4.60
C LEU A 162 -16.47 -12.51 -4.48
N TRP A 163 -16.40 -11.51 -5.34
CA TRP A 163 -17.36 -10.41 -5.39
C TRP A 163 -18.76 -10.87 -5.82
N GLN A 164 -18.85 -11.76 -6.80
CA GLN A 164 -20.14 -12.31 -7.25
C GLN A 164 -20.85 -13.07 -6.13
N GLN A 165 -20.13 -13.95 -5.45
CA GLN A 165 -20.66 -14.85 -4.43
C GLN A 165 -20.83 -14.20 -3.06
N GLN A 166 -20.05 -13.13 -2.76
CA GLN A 166 -19.98 -12.53 -1.43
C GLN A 166 -19.76 -13.56 -0.31
N SER A 167 -18.93 -14.56 -0.58
CA SER A 167 -18.84 -15.80 0.22
C SER A 167 -17.87 -15.69 1.40
N ASP A 168 -17.02 -14.64 1.48
CA ASP A 168 -16.11 -14.48 2.60
C ASP A 168 -16.80 -13.75 3.76
N LYS A 169 -17.00 -14.48 4.86
CA LYS A 169 -17.65 -13.98 6.08
C LYS A 169 -16.86 -12.91 6.84
N HIS A 170 -15.58 -12.76 6.53
CA HIS A 170 -14.70 -11.77 7.16
C HIS A 170 -14.72 -10.41 6.44
N LEU A 171 -15.24 -10.38 5.22
CA LEU A 171 -15.44 -9.15 4.46
C LEU A 171 -16.82 -8.56 4.76
N ASN A 172 -16.85 -7.25 4.94
CA ASN A 172 -18.08 -6.51 5.15
C ASN A 172 -18.64 -5.95 3.82
N ARG A 173 -19.84 -5.36 3.85
CA ARG A 173 -20.48 -4.77 2.66
C ARG A 173 -19.62 -3.68 2.00
N GLN A 174 -18.86 -2.92 2.79
CA GLN A 174 -17.98 -1.89 2.26
C GLN A 174 -16.76 -2.49 1.52
N ASP A 175 -16.22 -3.60 2.01
CA ASP A 175 -15.13 -4.31 1.33
C ASP A 175 -15.58 -4.79 -0.07
N TYR A 176 -16.79 -5.34 -0.20
CA TYR A 176 -17.35 -5.74 -1.50
C TYR A 176 -17.65 -4.55 -2.42
N THR A 177 -18.06 -3.42 -1.86
CA THR A 177 -18.23 -2.18 -2.63
C THR A 177 -16.90 -1.66 -3.17
N THR A 178 -15.86 -1.65 -2.34
CA THR A 178 -14.50 -1.30 -2.76
C THR A 178 -14.00 -2.25 -3.84
N LEU A 179 -14.22 -3.56 -3.66
CA LEU A 179 -13.84 -4.56 -4.66
C LEU A 179 -14.57 -4.36 -6.00
N ALA A 180 -15.83 -3.92 -5.98
CA ALA A 180 -16.55 -3.61 -7.21
C ALA A 180 -15.90 -2.45 -7.99
N TYR A 181 -15.45 -1.38 -7.33
CA TYR A 181 -14.71 -0.30 -7.99
C TYR A 181 -13.40 -0.80 -8.60
N GLU A 182 -12.65 -1.59 -7.83
CA GLU A 182 -11.39 -2.19 -8.25
C GLU A 182 -11.55 -3.13 -9.46
N LEU A 183 -12.58 -3.96 -9.46
CA LEU A 183 -12.91 -4.86 -10.58
C LEU A 183 -13.36 -4.07 -11.81
N ALA A 184 -14.17 -3.03 -11.64
CA ALA A 184 -14.64 -2.20 -12.75
C ALA A 184 -13.47 -1.52 -13.49
N ILE A 185 -12.38 -1.18 -12.78
CA ILE A 185 -11.17 -0.64 -13.38
C ILE A 185 -10.36 -1.72 -14.11
N ARG A 186 -10.24 -2.91 -13.51
CA ARG A 186 -9.45 -4.04 -14.05
C ARG A 186 -10.14 -4.78 -15.20
N MET A 187 -11.45 -4.68 -15.29
CA MET A 187 -12.32 -5.36 -16.26
C MET A 187 -13.15 -4.31 -17.04
N PRO A 188 -12.49 -3.51 -17.93
CA PRO A 188 -13.13 -2.36 -18.56
C PRO A 188 -14.35 -2.71 -19.40
N LEU A 189 -14.41 -3.91 -20.00
CA LEU A 189 -15.55 -4.38 -20.78
C LEU A 189 -16.76 -4.69 -19.92
N GLU A 190 -16.57 -5.15 -18.69
CA GLU A 190 -17.59 -5.49 -17.72
C GLU A 190 -17.88 -4.37 -16.72
N SER A 191 -17.15 -3.26 -16.80
CA SER A 191 -17.16 -2.16 -15.84
C SER A 191 -18.59 -1.70 -15.47
N GLU A 192 -19.39 -1.37 -16.47
CA GLU A 192 -20.78 -0.89 -16.25
C GLU A 192 -21.68 -1.96 -15.62
N GLN A 193 -21.50 -3.23 -16.03
CA GLN A 193 -22.26 -4.35 -15.47
C GLN A 193 -21.91 -4.58 -13.99
N ILE A 194 -20.62 -4.52 -13.65
CA ILE A 194 -20.14 -4.67 -12.27
C ILE A 194 -20.71 -3.56 -11.39
N LEU A 195 -20.56 -2.31 -11.81
CA LEU A 195 -21.07 -1.16 -11.05
C LEU A 195 -22.59 -1.17 -10.89
N ARG A 196 -23.34 -1.52 -11.94
CA ARG A 196 -24.80 -1.65 -11.88
C ARG A 196 -25.23 -2.74 -10.91
N THR A 197 -24.57 -3.91 -10.96
CA THR A 197 -24.87 -5.04 -10.07
C THR A 197 -24.55 -4.66 -8.61
N GLN A 198 -23.43 -4.01 -8.34
CA GLN A 198 -23.09 -3.59 -6.98
C GLN A 198 -24.07 -2.54 -6.45
N ARG A 199 -24.45 -1.57 -7.28
CA ARG A 199 -25.45 -0.54 -6.93
C ARG A 199 -26.76 -1.15 -6.45
N ALA A 200 -27.25 -2.20 -7.15
CA ALA A 200 -28.49 -2.89 -6.80
C ALA A 200 -28.42 -3.67 -5.48
N ARG A 201 -27.23 -3.89 -4.93
CA ARG A 201 -27.01 -4.57 -3.62
C ARG A 201 -26.97 -3.60 -2.44
N ILE A 202 -27.05 -2.29 -2.68
CA ILE A 202 -26.95 -1.27 -1.65
C ILE A 202 -28.34 -0.77 -1.29
N ASP A 203 -28.81 -1.13 -0.09
CA ASP A 203 -30.12 -0.77 0.43
C ASP A 203 -30.11 0.57 1.20
N ASP A 204 -28.97 0.95 1.79
CA ASP A 204 -28.82 2.14 2.60
C ASP A 204 -28.69 3.40 1.72
N PRO A 205 -29.59 4.42 1.88
CA PRO A 205 -29.61 5.60 1.01
C PRO A 205 -28.33 6.43 1.06
N ASP A 206 -27.65 6.50 2.22
CA ASP A 206 -26.42 7.30 2.35
C ASP A 206 -25.26 6.61 1.65
N ARG A 207 -25.15 5.30 1.82
CA ARG A 207 -24.17 4.49 1.09
C ARG A 207 -24.43 4.47 -0.40
N LEU A 208 -25.71 4.50 -0.81
CA LEU A 208 -26.07 4.57 -2.22
C LEU A 208 -25.62 5.90 -2.83
N ARG A 209 -25.86 7.03 -2.13
CA ARG A 209 -25.34 8.35 -2.57
C ARG A 209 -23.81 8.36 -2.66
N GLN A 210 -23.12 7.79 -1.68
CA GLN A 210 -21.68 7.65 -1.71
C GLN A 210 -21.22 6.81 -2.90
N PHE A 211 -21.89 5.67 -3.13
CA PHE A 211 -21.59 4.80 -4.27
C PHE A 211 -21.78 5.53 -5.59
N ASP A 212 -22.93 6.19 -5.78
CA ASP A 212 -23.25 6.93 -7.00
C ASP A 212 -22.24 8.05 -7.29
N PHE A 213 -21.67 8.67 -6.25
CA PHE A 213 -20.63 9.68 -6.39
C PHE A 213 -19.28 9.06 -6.81
N ILE A 214 -18.82 8.03 -6.09
CA ILE A 214 -17.49 7.44 -6.27
C ILE A 214 -17.42 6.56 -7.52
N SER A 215 -18.46 5.80 -7.85
CA SER A 215 -18.50 4.89 -9.01
C SER A 215 -18.26 5.58 -10.35
N ARG A 216 -18.52 6.89 -10.43
CA ARG A 216 -18.20 7.72 -11.60
C ARG A 216 -16.71 7.71 -11.95
N ALA A 217 -15.83 7.52 -10.97
CA ALA A 217 -14.38 7.40 -11.17
C ALA A 217 -13.92 5.98 -11.53
N ALA A 218 -14.80 4.97 -11.41
CA ALA A 218 -14.46 3.58 -11.71
C ALA A 218 -14.85 3.13 -13.13
N VAL A 219 -15.53 3.98 -13.91
CA VAL A 219 -15.89 3.69 -15.30
C VAL A 219 -14.68 3.65 -16.23
N SER A 220 -14.81 3.03 -17.41
CA SER A 220 -13.75 2.93 -18.41
C SER A 220 -13.68 4.08 -19.41
N ASP A 221 -14.73 4.92 -19.51
CA ASP A 221 -14.83 6.02 -20.46
C ASP A 221 -13.97 7.21 -20.04
N THR A 222 -12.88 7.46 -20.74
CA THR A 222 -11.92 8.53 -20.46
C THR A 222 -12.56 9.93 -20.52
N ALA A 223 -13.49 10.20 -21.45
CA ALA A 223 -14.13 11.51 -21.54
C ALA A 223 -15.01 11.81 -20.32
N ARG A 224 -15.67 10.77 -19.79
CA ARG A 224 -16.43 10.88 -18.53
C ARG A 224 -15.51 11.11 -17.33
N LEU A 225 -14.33 10.46 -17.30
CA LEU A 225 -13.33 10.68 -16.25
C LEU A 225 -12.76 12.09 -16.30
N ASP A 226 -12.45 12.62 -17.49
CA ASP A 226 -12.00 14.01 -17.69
C ASP A 226 -13.05 15.02 -17.20
N THR A 227 -14.29 14.81 -17.58
CA THR A 227 -15.42 15.66 -17.14
C THR A 227 -15.57 15.63 -15.63
N LEU A 228 -15.44 14.45 -15.02
CA LEU A 228 -15.50 14.28 -13.57
C LEU A 228 -14.36 15.03 -12.87
N PHE A 229 -13.11 14.81 -13.31
CA PHE A 229 -11.96 15.50 -12.74
C PHE A 229 -12.10 17.02 -12.82
N ASN A 230 -12.42 17.55 -14.01
CA ASN A 230 -12.60 18.99 -14.22
C ASN A 230 -13.71 19.55 -13.31
N SER A 231 -14.78 18.80 -13.07
CA SER A 231 -15.84 19.23 -12.15
C SER A 231 -15.34 19.39 -10.71
N LEU A 232 -14.36 18.58 -10.28
CA LEU A 232 -13.79 18.63 -8.93
C LEU A 232 -12.80 19.79 -8.73
N LEU A 233 -12.39 20.49 -9.78
CA LEU A 233 -11.62 21.72 -9.63
C LEU A 233 -12.42 22.86 -8.99
N ALA A 234 -13.77 22.81 -9.03
CA ALA A 234 -14.64 23.75 -8.36
C ALA A 234 -15.02 23.30 -6.94
N ALA A 235 -14.90 24.21 -5.95
CA ALA A 235 -15.08 23.91 -4.52
C ALA A 235 -16.45 23.36 -4.17
N GLU A 236 -17.50 23.83 -4.84
CA GLU A 236 -18.87 23.36 -4.61
C GLU A 236 -19.07 21.86 -4.88
N ASN A 237 -18.22 21.25 -5.71
CA ASN A 237 -18.26 19.83 -6.05
C ASN A 237 -17.40 18.94 -5.12
N ARG A 238 -16.66 19.56 -4.18
CA ARG A 238 -15.77 18.88 -3.23
C ARG A 238 -16.29 18.81 -1.79
N ARG A 239 -17.56 19.15 -1.55
CA ARG A 239 -18.14 19.33 -0.20
C ARG A 239 -17.99 18.12 0.71
N ILE A 240 -17.94 16.90 0.17
CA ILE A 240 -17.76 15.68 0.95
C ILE A 240 -16.35 15.16 0.68
N GLU A 241 -15.40 15.69 1.41
CA GLU A 241 -13.95 15.47 1.23
C GLU A 241 -13.53 14.00 1.19
N PRO A 242 -14.03 13.09 2.06
CA PRO A 242 -13.69 11.68 1.96
C PRO A 242 -14.11 11.02 0.64
N TRP A 243 -15.27 11.43 0.09
CA TRP A 243 -15.74 10.93 -1.21
C TRP A 243 -14.91 11.51 -2.36
N THR A 244 -14.59 12.80 -2.27
CA THR A 244 -13.71 13.46 -3.23
C THR A 244 -12.34 12.82 -3.26
N THR A 245 -11.72 12.57 -2.09
CA THR A 245 -10.44 11.88 -1.98
C THR A 245 -10.48 10.49 -2.62
N ALA A 246 -11.57 9.73 -2.41
CA ALA A 246 -11.74 8.43 -3.04
C ALA A 246 -11.86 8.54 -4.56
N VAL A 247 -12.62 9.52 -5.08
CA VAL A 247 -12.75 9.78 -6.53
C VAL A 247 -11.38 10.11 -7.14
N ILE A 248 -10.62 11.04 -6.55
CA ILE A 248 -9.27 11.41 -7.03
C ILE A 248 -8.34 10.18 -7.05
N ARG A 249 -8.40 9.33 -6.03
CA ARG A 249 -7.60 8.10 -5.98
C ARG A 249 -7.95 7.13 -7.10
N TYR A 250 -9.24 6.93 -7.43
CA TYR A 250 -9.66 6.05 -8.53
C TYR A 250 -9.39 6.67 -9.90
N LEU A 251 -9.49 7.98 -10.06
CA LEU A 251 -9.06 8.69 -11.28
C LEU A 251 -7.56 8.47 -11.53
N ASN A 252 -6.74 8.53 -10.46
CA ASN A 252 -5.30 8.30 -10.49
C ASN A 252 -4.95 6.85 -10.09
N HIS A 253 -5.78 5.87 -10.47
CA HIS A 253 -5.49 4.47 -10.19
C HIS A 253 -4.22 4.01 -10.96
N PRO A 254 -3.34 3.16 -10.36
CA PRO A 254 -2.08 2.74 -11.00
C PRO A 254 -2.23 2.21 -12.42
N LEU A 255 -3.30 1.48 -12.72
CA LEU A 255 -3.59 0.96 -14.07
C LEU A 255 -4.03 2.04 -15.08
N ARG A 256 -4.13 3.30 -14.66
CA ARG A 256 -4.53 4.45 -15.48
C ARG A 256 -3.47 5.55 -15.47
N GLU A 257 -2.28 5.27 -14.98
CA GLU A 257 -1.21 6.26 -14.82
C GLU A 257 -1.02 7.10 -16.08
N ASP A 258 -0.83 6.47 -17.24
CA ASP A 258 -0.64 7.17 -18.52
C ASP A 258 -1.79 8.11 -18.88
N GLN A 259 -3.02 7.78 -18.47
CA GLN A 259 -4.22 8.59 -18.76
C GLN A 259 -4.41 9.72 -17.76
N SER A 260 -3.94 9.54 -16.53
CA SER A 260 -4.21 10.42 -15.41
C SER A 260 -3.08 11.42 -15.10
N VAL A 261 -1.89 11.27 -15.68
CA VAL A 261 -0.77 12.23 -15.55
C VAL A 261 -1.25 13.66 -15.80
N LYS A 262 -2.09 13.88 -16.78
CA LYS A 262 -2.67 15.21 -17.13
C LYS A 262 -3.49 15.85 -16.00
N TYR A 263 -3.90 15.10 -14.97
CA TYR A 263 -4.64 15.63 -13.83
C TYR A 263 -3.72 16.23 -12.76
N ILE A 264 -2.41 15.91 -12.80
CA ILE A 264 -1.46 16.31 -11.75
C ILE A 264 -1.37 17.83 -11.66
N ARG A 265 -0.96 18.50 -12.73
CA ARG A 265 -0.74 19.96 -12.72
C ARG A 265 -2.02 20.73 -12.37
N PRO A 266 -3.18 20.53 -13.02
CA PRO A 266 -4.40 21.24 -12.63
C PRO A 266 -4.86 20.93 -11.20
N GLY A 267 -4.63 19.70 -10.70
CA GLY A 267 -4.94 19.33 -9.33
C GLY A 267 -4.03 19.98 -8.30
N LEU A 268 -2.77 20.27 -8.64
CA LEU A 268 -1.83 21.02 -7.80
C LEU A 268 -2.12 22.53 -7.82
N GLU A 269 -2.54 23.09 -8.97
CA GLU A 269 -2.89 24.51 -9.10
C GLU A 269 -4.04 24.94 -8.18
N VAL A 270 -4.97 24.02 -7.86
CA VAL A 270 -6.07 24.31 -6.91
C VAL A 270 -5.73 23.97 -5.45
N LEU A 271 -4.50 23.53 -5.16
CA LEU A 271 -4.15 23.05 -3.81
C LEU A 271 -4.24 24.15 -2.75
N GLU A 272 -3.89 25.39 -3.07
CA GLU A 272 -4.02 26.54 -2.17
C GLU A 272 -5.49 26.80 -1.80
N GLU A 273 -6.40 26.76 -2.79
CA GLU A 273 -7.84 26.87 -2.55
C GLU A 273 -8.37 25.70 -1.72
N VAL A 274 -7.93 24.48 -2.01
CA VAL A 274 -8.25 23.28 -1.22
C VAL A 274 -7.83 23.45 0.23
N GLN A 275 -6.65 24.05 0.49
CA GLN A 275 -6.18 24.37 1.83
C GLN A 275 -7.01 25.43 2.55
N CYS A 276 -7.51 26.43 1.82
CA CYS A 276 -8.30 27.51 2.39
C CYS A 276 -9.78 27.14 2.63
N THR A 277 -10.31 26.18 1.89
CA THR A 277 -11.73 25.82 1.90
C THR A 277 -12.06 24.49 2.56
N GLY A 278 -11.05 23.65 2.79
CA GLY A 278 -11.20 22.30 3.32
C GLY A 278 -10.84 22.14 4.80
N ASP A 279 -11.08 20.95 5.32
CA ASP A 279 -10.58 20.47 6.61
C ASP A 279 -9.04 20.48 6.64
N ILE A 280 -8.44 20.59 7.83
CA ILE A 280 -6.97 20.63 8.05
C ILE A 280 -6.22 19.46 7.41
N PHE A 281 -6.85 18.30 7.23
CA PHE A 281 -6.25 17.10 6.62
C PHE A 281 -6.54 16.98 5.13
N PHE A 282 -7.50 17.73 4.61
CA PHE A 282 -7.94 17.58 3.22
C PHE A 282 -6.85 17.90 2.19
N PRO A 283 -6.01 18.95 2.33
CA PRO A 283 -4.92 19.21 1.39
C PRO A 283 -3.92 18.06 1.28
N LYS A 284 -3.55 17.47 2.41
CA LYS A 284 -2.68 16.29 2.45
C LYS A 284 -3.35 15.09 1.75
N ASN A 285 -4.62 14.84 2.03
CA ASN A 285 -5.37 13.73 1.44
C ASN A 285 -5.57 13.92 -0.07
N TRP A 286 -5.83 15.14 -0.51
CA TRP A 286 -5.92 15.53 -1.91
C TRP A 286 -4.60 15.25 -2.64
N ALA A 287 -3.48 15.81 -2.15
CA ALA A 287 -2.16 15.61 -2.73
C ALA A 287 -1.77 14.12 -2.76
N ALA A 288 -2.00 13.37 -1.67
CA ALA A 288 -1.72 11.95 -1.60
C ALA A 288 -2.59 11.12 -2.59
N ALA A 289 -3.86 11.49 -2.79
CA ALA A 289 -4.72 10.81 -3.74
C ALA A 289 -4.37 11.16 -5.20
N LEU A 290 -3.90 12.38 -5.45
CA LEU A 290 -3.51 12.87 -6.77
C LEU A 290 -2.16 12.27 -7.21
N LEU A 291 -1.16 12.26 -6.33
CA LEU A 291 0.23 11.92 -6.66
C LEU A 291 0.63 10.49 -6.30
N GLY A 292 0.03 9.94 -5.24
CA GLY A 292 0.52 8.71 -4.59
C GLY A 292 0.51 7.45 -5.47
N ASN A 293 -0.12 7.49 -6.63
CA ASN A 293 -0.20 6.38 -7.58
C ASN A 293 0.66 6.57 -8.84
N HIS A 294 1.40 7.64 -8.94
CA HIS A 294 2.27 7.95 -10.08
C HIS A 294 3.73 7.62 -9.77
N LEU A 295 4.39 6.88 -10.66
CA LEU A 295 5.81 6.49 -10.56
C LEU A 295 6.59 6.84 -11.83
N SER A 296 5.95 7.37 -12.88
CA SER A 296 6.57 7.65 -14.18
C SER A 296 7.35 8.96 -14.18
N SER A 297 8.34 9.06 -15.08
CA SER A 297 9.06 10.31 -15.34
C SER A 297 8.13 11.43 -15.83
N SER A 298 7.11 11.09 -16.64
CA SER A 298 6.13 12.07 -17.11
C SER A 298 5.32 12.67 -15.97
N ALA A 299 4.97 11.87 -14.95
CA ALA A 299 4.32 12.40 -13.76
C ALA A 299 5.23 13.33 -12.95
N TYR A 300 6.52 13.03 -12.86
CA TYR A 300 7.51 13.90 -12.22
C TYR A 300 7.60 15.26 -12.93
N GLU A 301 7.61 15.29 -14.27
CA GLU A 301 7.64 16.53 -15.07
C GLU A 301 6.42 17.42 -14.84
N GLU A 302 5.27 16.86 -14.46
CA GLU A 302 4.07 17.64 -14.13
C GLU A 302 4.14 18.30 -12.74
N VAL A 303 5.04 17.85 -11.88
CA VAL A 303 5.20 18.39 -10.50
C VAL A 303 6.27 19.46 -10.43
N VAL A 304 7.30 19.38 -11.28
CA VAL A 304 8.46 20.30 -11.33
C VAL A 304 8.18 21.47 -12.28
#